data_4ff5e8b3449039f3be4b871380032af6
#
_entry.id   4ff5e8b3449039f3be4b871380032af6
#
_cell.length_a   1.000
_cell.length_b   1.000
_cell.length_c   1.000
_cell.angle_alpha   90.00
_cell.angle_beta   90.00
_cell.angle_gamma   90.00
#
_symmetry.space_group_name_H-M   'P 1'
#
loop_
_entity.id
_entity.type
_entity.pdbx_description
1 polymer ?
#
loop_
_entity_poly.entity_id
_entity_poly.type
_entity_poly.pdbx_seq_one_letter_code
_entity_poly.pdbx_strand_id
1 'polypeptide(L)'
;MPDPSRSLPSQPSLRYLQLEARRRRAAGEFPALHDAQAAIAREHGQPSWAALRRLVSDPPPQEGHALAQLRWVIARFRDGDAAGWAAPGADELREHFDERFLAELPPGALITTITAAAADLRADLAVMGQTPLEARVRLGGLEVFASAEPDPPHRLTGLQALPAPGRAADARVAAPPPARADGDIPAGLTAIADGAFAELGLAALVLAGEAPSRPPWMIAQGWADLDRAEILSTGHRFPATGSTALVTATAVLRLVADGVLALDARANDHLRTVRLADDTITVRELLSHTAGVNSPAVADMMADRVPDLVTLVGPVMACGGPRGVVRPSNGGYAALGQLVADVTGSPYATAAAALVLEPLGMSGSSFPARAADLGPGAVTGYSVTRTGAFAPVQEMISALPAVAGLWAPPADLIRLATGWSSLLPAALADEALTPQAAPEPGEPRAGLGWIISPRGDIAMHAGAQPGACAALLVRIRDRQVRIILTSTLTSLELIHDRVLRAWGAKS
;
A
#
# COMPACT_ATOMS: atom_id res chain seq x y z
N MET A 1 -21.76 0.77 50.83
CA MET A 1 -21.89 1.13 49.42
C MET A 1 -21.13 0.08 48.61
N PRO A 2 -21.71 -0.60 47.62
CA PRO A 2 -20.95 -1.56 46.82
C PRO A 2 -19.91 -0.81 45.98
N ASP A 3 -18.71 -1.38 45.90
CA ASP A 3 -17.56 -0.87 45.14
C ASP A 3 -17.94 -0.74 43.64
N PRO A 4 -17.83 0.46 43.03
CA PRO A 4 -18.29 0.68 41.65
C PRO A 4 -17.31 0.23 40.56
N SER A 5 -16.34 -0.67 40.87
CA SER A 5 -15.23 -0.98 39.98
C SER A 5 -15.06 -2.46 39.67
N ARG A 6 -16.15 -3.22 39.54
CA ARG A 6 -16.02 -4.60 39.01
C ARG A 6 -15.82 -4.56 37.49
N SER A 7 -14.57 -4.71 37.05
CA SER A 7 -14.27 -4.80 35.61
C SER A 7 -14.95 -6.02 35.00
N LEU A 8 -15.47 -5.86 33.80
CA LEU A 8 -15.93 -7.00 33.01
C LEU A 8 -14.75 -7.93 32.68
N PRO A 9 -14.92 -9.26 32.67
CA PRO A 9 -13.89 -10.17 32.18
C PRO A 9 -13.57 -9.85 30.71
N SER A 10 -12.38 -10.27 30.23
CA SER A 10 -11.91 -10.06 28.86
C SER A 10 -12.86 -10.58 27.77
N GLN A 11 -13.71 -11.57 28.10
CA GLN A 11 -14.80 -12.03 27.25
C GLN A 11 -16.11 -12.07 28.04
N PRO A 12 -16.82 -10.97 28.16
CA PRO A 12 -18.04 -10.92 28.91
C PRO A 12 -19.16 -11.70 28.22
N SER A 13 -19.86 -12.56 28.98
CA SER A 13 -20.97 -13.35 28.46
C SER A 13 -22.31 -12.78 28.93
N LEU A 14 -23.14 -12.34 27.97
CA LEU A 14 -24.50 -11.85 28.26
C LEU A 14 -25.34 -12.94 28.97
N ARG A 15 -25.13 -14.21 28.59
CA ARG A 15 -25.79 -15.34 29.22
C ARG A 15 -25.43 -15.46 30.70
N TYR A 16 -24.18 -15.27 31.03
CA TYR A 16 -23.72 -15.28 32.43
C TYR A 16 -24.37 -14.16 33.24
N LEU A 17 -24.37 -12.93 32.74
CA LEU A 17 -24.97 -11.79 33.42
C LEU A 17 -26.48 -11.95 33.61
N GLN A 18 -27.17 -12.53 32.62
CA GLN A 18 -28.60 -12.87 32.73
C GLN A 18 -28.88 -13.94 33.78
N LEU A 19 -28.05 -14.98 33.86
CA LEU A 19 -28.15 -16.01 34.87
C LEU A 19 -27.86 -15.47 36.27
N GLU A 20 -26.88 -14.62 36.41
CA GLU A 20 -26.58 -13.96 37.69
C GLU A 20 -27.71 -13.07 38.18
N ALA A 21 -28.34 -12.29 37.30
CA ALA A 21 -29.52 -11.50 37.65
C ALA A 21 -30.68 -12.36 38.12
N ARG A 22 -30.95 -13.50 37.45
CA ARG A 22 -31.97 -14.44 37.87
C ARG A 22 -31.65 -15.09 39.21
N ARG A 23 -30.36 -15.47 39.44
CA ARG A 23 -29.89 -16.09 40.69
C ARG A 23 -30.06 -15.12 41.87
N ARG A 24 -29.65 -13.85 41.73
CA ARG A 24 -29.77 -12.82 42.80
C ARG A 24 -31.23 -12.52 43.13
N ARG A 25 -32.12 -12.49 42.11
CA ARG A 25 -33.56 -12.38 42.33
C ARG A 25 -34.10 -13.60 43.09
N ALA A 26 -33.71 -14.82 42.69
CA ALA A 26 -34.15 -16.06 43.34
C ALA A 26 -33.64 -16.17 44.76
N ALA A 27 -32.48 -15.61 45.07
CA ALA A 27 -31.92 -15.51 46.41
C ALA A 27 -32.61 -14.42 47.29
N GLY A 28 -33.60 -13.68 46.72
CA GLY A 28 -34.32 -12.63 47.45
C GLY A 28 -33.55 -11.31 47.63
N GLU A 29 -32.40 -11.16 46.98
CA GLU A 29 -31.60 -9.94 47.06
C GLU A 29 -32.32 -8.73 46.42
N PHE A 30 -33.21 -9.00 45.47
CA PHE A 30 -33.99 -7.99 44.74
C PHE A 30 -35.43 -8.43 44.55
N PRO A 31 -36.40 -7.49 44.68
CA PRO A 31 -37.83 -7.80 44.53
C PRO A 31 -38.21 -8.18 43.10
N ALA A 32 -37.55 -7.59 42.13
CA ALA A 32 -37.83 -7.85 40.71
C ALA A 32 -36.55 -8.11 39.91
N LEU A 33 -36.69 -8.77 38.74
CA LEU A 33 -35.54 -9.08 37.89
C LEU A 33 -34.87 -7.81 37.31
N HIS A 34 -35.66 -6.78 37.04
CA HIS A 34 -35.12 -5.52 36.51
C HIS A 34 -34.29 -4.78 37.54
N ASP A 35 -34.59 -4.94 38.83
CA ASP A 35 -33.79 -4.35 39.93
C ASP A 35 -32.42 -5.02 40.04
N ALA A 36 -32.39 -6.36 39.95
CA ALA A 36 -31.15 -7.13 39.91
C ALA A 36 -30.31 -6.79 38.66
N GLN A 37 -30.94 -6.61 37.54
CA GLN A 37 -30.28 -6.19 36.30
C GLN A 37 -29.70 -4.78 36.38
N ALA A 38 -30.45 -3.84 36.97
CA ALA A 38 -29.99 -2.48 37.20
C ALA A 38 -28.83 -2.41 38.18
N ALA A 39 -28.83 -3.25 39.22
CA ALA A 39 -27.73 -3.38 40.18
C ALA A 39 -26.46 -3.89 39.51
N ILE A 40 -26.57 -4.96 38.74
CA ILE A 40 -25.43 -5.53 37.97
C ILE A 40 -24.88 -4.50 36.96
N ALA A 41 -25.75 -3.76 36.24
CA ALA A 41 -25.29 -2.71 35.36
C ALA A 41 -24.46 -1.64 36.09
N ARG A 42 -24.90 -1.19 37.26
CA ARG A 42 -24.17 -0.22 38.07
C ARG A 42 -22.86 -0.76 38.62
N GLU A 43 -22.81 -2.03 39.02
CA GLU A 43 -21.57 -2.71 39.45
C GLU A 43 -20.50 -2.72 38.36
N HIS A 44 -20.94 -2.74 37.10
CA HIS A 44 -20.06 -2.68 35.92
C HIS A 44 -19.97 -1.25 35.31
N GLY A 45 -20.30 -0.21 36.11
CA GLY A 45 -20.14 1.18 35.67
C GLY A 45 -21.10 1.63 34.57
N GLN A 46 -22.18 0.87 34.31
CA GLN A 46 -23.13 1.21 33.26
C GLN A 46 -24.41 1.86 33.80
N PRO A 47 -24.95 2.89 33.11
CA PRO A 47 -26.12 3.60 33.58
C PRO A 47 -27.41 2.77 33.54
N SER A 48 -27.44 1.68 32.76
CA SER A 48 -28.62 0.81 32.63
C SER A 48 -28.24 -0.60 32.13
N TRP A 49 -29.15 -1.56 32.37
CA TRP A 49 -29.05 -2.91 31.81
C TRP A 49 -28.98 -2.92 30.27
N ALA A 50 -29.70 -2.01 29.63
CA ALA A 50 -29.65 -1.87 28.16
C ALA A 50 -28.29 -1.38 27.69
N ALA A 51 -27.62 -0.51 28.44
CA ALA A 51 -26.25 -0.05 28.18
C ALA A 51 -25.25 -1.19 28.38
N LEU A 52 -25.33 -1.93 29.50
CA LEU A 52 -24.48 -3.09 29.76
C LEU A 52 -24.67 -4.18 28.70
N ARG A 53 -25.92 -4.45 28.30
CA ARG A 53 -26.21 -5.43 27.26
C ARG A 53 -25.59 -5.01 25.93
N ARG A 54 -25.67 -3.76 25.51
CA ARG A 54 -24.99 -3.24 24.31
C ARG A 54 -23.49 -3.41 24.40
N LEU A 55 -22.89 -3.04 25.53
CA LEU A 55 -21.43 -3.17 25.74
C LEU A 55 -20.95 -4.61 25.62
N VAL A 56 -21.74 -5.60 26.04
CA VAL A 56 -21.40 -7.02 26.00
C VAL A 56 -21.73 -7.67 24.63
N SER A 57 -22.80 -7.21 23.97
CA SER A 57 -23.18 -7.74 22.65
C SER A 57 -22.45 -7.09 21.50
N ASP A 58 -21.98 -5.87 21.70
CA ASP A 58 -21.23 -5.05 20.74
C ASP A 58 -20.20 -4.25 21.55
N PRO A 59 -19.18 -4.95 22.11
CA PRO A 59 -18.14 -4.28 22.87
C PRO A 59 -17.45 -3.26 21.96
N PRO A 60 -17.10 -2.06 22.47
CA PRO A 60 -16.28 -1.16 21.71
C PRO A 60 -15.05 -1.93 21.26
N PRO A 61 -14.62 -1.80 20.00
CA PRO A 61 -13.45 -2.49 19.50
C PRO A 61 -12.31 -2.26 20.48
N GLN A 62 -11.66 -3.34 20.93
CA GLN A 62 -10.44 -3.21 21.72
C GLN A 62 -9.46 -2.40 20.89
N GLU A 63 -8.80 -1.43 21.52
CA GLU A 63 -7.79 -0.63 20.84
C GLU A 63 -6.72 -1.58 20.30
N GLY A 64 -6.52 -1.55 18.98
CA GLY A 64 -5.49 -2.36 18.33
C GLY A 64 -4.09 -1.91 18.74
N HIS A 65 -3.14 -2.83 18.72
CA HIS A 65 -1.74 -2.55 19.11
C HIS A 65 -1.13 -1.42 18.27
N ALA A 66 -1.36 -1.40 16.96
CA ALA A 66 -0.89 -0.32 16.08
C ALA A 66 -1.46 1.05 16.50
N LEU A 67 -2.73 1.13 16.89
CA LEU A 67 -3.34 2.37 17.37
C LEU A 67 -2.75 2.81 18.71
N ALA A 68 -2.50 1.89 19.63
CA ALA A 68 -1.86 2.18 20.91
C ALA A 68 -0.45 2.76 20.72
N GLN A 69 0.35 2.15 19.86
CA GLN A 69 1.68 2.65 19.50
C GLN A 69 1.61 4.03 18.81
N LEU A 70 0.66 4.22 17.89
CA LEU A 70 0.46 5.51 17.23
C LEU A 70 0.07 6.62 18.22
N ARG A 71 -0.73 6.31 19.24
CA ARG A 71 -1.05 7.26 20.32
C ARG A 71 0.19 7.68 21.12
N TRP A 72 1.10 6.75 21.36
CA TRP A 72 2.39 7.09 21.95
C TRP A 72 3.17 8.07 21.06
N VAL A 73 3.27 7.81 19.76
CA VAL A 73 3.93 8.73 18.81
C VAL A 73 3.30 10.11 18.87
N ILE A 74 1.97 10.18 18.81
CA ILE A 74 1.25 11.46 18.90
C ILE A 74 1.56 12.19 20.22
N ALA A 75 1.45 11.51 21.35
CA ALA A 75 1.69 12.11 22.65
C ALA A 75 3.14 12.59 22.82
N ARG A 76 4.09 11.82 22.30
CA ARG A 76 5.53 12.08 22.46
C ARG A 76 6.04 13.19 21.56
N PHE A 77 5.43 13.37 20.39
CA PHE A 77 5.92 14.30 19.35
C PHE A 77 5.03 15.54 19.15
N ARG A 78 3.85 15.63 19.79
CA ARG A 78 2.90 16.73 19.59
C ARG A 78 3.47 18.12 19.85
N ASP A 79 4.46 18.24 20.71
CA ASP A 79 5.13 19.47 21.11
C ASP A 79 6.54 19.58 20.50
N GLY A 80 6.85 18.79 19.50
CA GLY A 80 8.18 18.64 18.90
C GLY A 80 8.76 19.91 18.27
N ASP A 81 7.91 20.90 17.98
CA ASP A 81 8.31 22.23 17.49
C ASP A 81 8.42 23.27 18.61
N ALA A 82 8.14 22.92 19.87
CA ALA A 82 8.19 23.84 21.01
C ALA A 82 9.63 24.04 21.53
N ALA A 83 9.93 25.26 21.97
CA ALA A 83 11.20 25.56 22.60
C ALA A 83 11.35 24.75 23.90
N GLY A 84 12.45 24.01 24.00
CA GLY A 84 12.74 23.17 25.16
C GLY A 84 12.19 21.73 25.10
N TRP A 85 11.51 21.34 24.01
CA TRP A 85 11.16 19.94 23.82
C TRP A 85 12.42 19.08 23.59
N ALA A 86 12.52 17.98 24.34
CA ALA A 86 13.61 17.02 24.18
C ALA A 86 13.18 15.89 23.25
N ALA A 87 13.91 15.70 22.16
CA ALA A 87 13.68 14.59 21.25
C ALA A 87 13.83 13.23 21.96
N PRO A 88 13.05 12.19 21.58
CA PRO A 88 13.25 10.85 22.11
C PRO A 88 14.64 10.33 21.76
N GLY A 89 15.24 9.59 22.70
CA GLY A 89 16.51 8.89 22.47
C GLY A 89 16.34 7.69 21.54
N ALA A 90 17.45 7.22 20.97
CA ALA A 90 17.43 6.04 20.11
C ALA A 90 16.89 4.79 20.80
N ASP A 91 17.15 4.60 22.09
CA ASP A 91 16.66 3.46 22.87
C ASP A 91 15.14 3.57 23.11
N GLU A 92 14.64 4.77 23.43
CA GLU A 92 13.21 5.04 23.53
C GLU A 92 12.45 4.73 22.21
N LEU A 93 13.04 5.08 21.07
CA LEU A 93 12.46 4.75 19.77
C LEU A 93 12.45 3.24 19.51
N ARG A 94 13.48 2.49 19.93
CA ARG A 94 13.52 1.03 19.79
C ARG A 94 12.48 0.29 20.63
N GLU A 95 11.92 0.91 21.66
CA GLU A 95 10.80 0.34 22.43
C GLU A 95 9.49 0.36 21.63
N HIS A 96 9.33 1.30 20.67
CA HIS A 96 8.09 1.57 19.94
C HIS A 96 8.14 1.28 18.45
N PHE A 97 9.33 1.25 17.86
CA PHE A 97 9.55 0.95 16.44
C PHE A 97 10.43 -0.28 16.29
N ASP A 98 10.11 -1.14 15.36
CA ASP A 98 10.92 -2.32 15.11
C ASP A 98 12.29 -1.97 14.51
N GLU A 99 13.25 -2.88 14.62
CA GLU A 99 14.63 -2.62 14.18
C GLU A 99 14.73 -2.39 12.66
N ARG A 100 13.85 -3.01 11.87
CA ARG A 100 13.85 -2.86 10.41
C ARG A 100 13.32 -1.51 10.02
N PHE A 101 12.20 -1.09 10.63
CA PHE A 101 11.67 0.24 10.40
C PHE A 101 12.72 1.31 10.70
N LEU A 102 13.46 1.16 11.82
CA LEU A 102 14.53 2.08 12.19
C LEU A 102 15.79 1.95 11.32
N ALA A 103 15.99 0.82 10.66
CA ALA A 103 17.05 0.67 9.65
C ALA A 103 16.69 1.37 8.34
N GLU A 104 15.42 1.33 7.94
CA GLU A 104 14.92 2.03 6.74
C GLU A 104 14.77 3.55 6.98
N LEU A 105 14.34 3.95 8.17
CA LEU A 105 14.20 5.35 8.58
C LEU A 105 14.95 5.58 9.90
N PRO A 106 16.23 5.94 9.85
CA PRO A 106 17.06 6.11 11.04
C PRO A 106 16.49 7.10 12.05
N PRO A 107 16.73 6.93 13.37
CA PRO A 107 16.17 7.74 14.45
C PRO A 107 16.16 9.25 14.20
N GLY A 108 17.25 9.82 13.70
CA GLY A 108 17.36 11.24 13.39
C GLY A 108 16.39 11.70 12.27
N ALA A 109 16.28 10.90 11.20
CA ALA A 109 15.37 11.17 10.10
C ALA A 109 13.89 11.00 10.53
N LEU A 110 13.59 9.97 11.32
CA LEU A 110 12.27 9.72 11.89
C LEU A 110 11.84 10.91 12.77
N ILE A 111 12.69 11.36 13.69
CA ILE A 111 12.42 12.51 14.56
C ILE A 111 12.14 13.75 13.71
N THR A 112 12.97 14.06 12.73
CA THR A 112 12.79 15.22 11.86
C THR A 112 11.47 15.14 11.11
N THR A 113 11.14 13.98 10.56
CA THR A 113 9.90 13.75 9.79
C THR A 113 8.66 13.94 10.66
N ILE A 114 8.61 13.32 11.84
CA ILE A 114 7.44 13.40 12.72
C ILE A 114 7.31 14.82 13.31
N THR A 115 8.42 15.44 13.70
CA THR A 115 8.43 16.82 14.25
C THR A 115 7.90 17.84 13.22
N ALA A 116 8.18 17.63 11.94
CA ALA A 116 7.62 18.46 10.88
C ALA A 116 6.08 18.43 10.84
N ALA A 117 5.45 17.39 11.37
CA ALA A 117 4.00 17.24 11.47
C ALA A 117 3.42 17.66 12.83
N ALA A 118 4.22 18.23 13.74
CA ALA A 118 3.79 18.53 15.13
C ALA A 118 2.47 19.33 15.21
N ALA A 119 2.22 20.26 14.28
CA ALA A 119 0.97 21.01 14.24
C ALA A 119 -0.26 20.12 13.99
N ASP A 120 -0.13 19.09 13.14
CA ASP A 120 -1.19 18.12 12.88
C ASP A 120 -1.36 17.16 14.07
N LEU A 121 -0.27 16.81 14.77
CA LEU A 121 -0.29 15.95 15.95
C LEU A 121 -1.06 16.55 17.14
N ARG A 122 -1.32 17.86 17.15
CA ARG A 122 -2.14 18.55 18.18
C ARG A 122 -3.63 18.47 17.90
N ALA A 123 -4.03 18.07 16.70
CA ALA A 123 -5.44 17.94 16.36
C ALA A 123 -6.07 16.70 17.01
N ASP A 124 -7.41 16.69 17.07
CA ASP A 124 -8.15 15.53 17.55
C ASP A 124 -7.94 14.34 16.60
N LEU A 125 -7.69 13.17 17.18
CA LEU A 125 -7.50 11.94 16.46
C LEU A 125 -8.87 11.30 16.18
N ALA A 126 -9.18 11.10 14.90
CA ALA A 126 -10.35 10.36 14.45
C ALA A 126 -9.92 9.00 13.90
N VAL A 127 -10.38 7.91 14.52
CA VAL A 127 -10.12 6.55 14.03
C VAL A 127 -11.03 6.27 12.85
N MET A 128 -10.42 6.02 11.69
CA MET A 128 -11.12 5.71 10.43
C MET A 128 -11.31 4.21 10.22
N GLY A 129 -10.43 3.41 10.78
CA GLY A 129 -10.47 1.96 10.79
C GLY A 129 -9.32 1.38 11.61
N GLN A 130 -9.50 0.19 12.14
CA GLN A 130 -8.45 -0.54 12.84
C GLN A 130 -8.67 -2.05 12.80
N THR A 131 -7.56 -2.78 12.82
CA THR A 131 -7.44 -4.20 13.18
C THR A 131 -6.54 -4.29 14.42
N PRO A 132 -6.28 -5.46 14.99
CA PRO A 132 -5.30 -5.59 16.07
C PRO A 132 -3.91 -5.05 15.71
N LEU A 133 -3.47 -5.19 14.46
CA LEU A 133 -2.12 -4.86 14.00
C LEU A 133 -2.04 -3.66 13.05
N GLU A 134 -3.17 -3.08 12.66
CA GLU A 134 -3.21 -1.94 11.76
C GLU A 134 -4.13 -0.85 12.30
N ALA A 135 -3.79 0.39 12.03
CA ALA A 135 -4.62 1.54 12.34
C ALA A 135 -4.59 2.55 11.20
N ARG A 136 -5.76 3.07 10.86
CA ARG A 136 -5.94 4.20 9.97
C ARG A 136 -6.65 5.30 10.74
N VAL A 137 -6.00 6.45 10.84
CA VAL A 137 -6.52 7.58 11.60
C VAL A 137 -6.45 8.86 10.77
N ARG A 138 -7.34 9.80 11.08
CA ARG A 138 -7.22 11.19 10.63
C ARG A 138 -6.73 12.04 11.78
N LEU A 139 -5.74 12.87 11.51
CA LEU A 139 -5.07 13.71 12.49
C LEU A 139 -4.74 15.07 11.85
N GLY A 140 -5.55 16.08 12.16
CA GLY A 140 -5.44 17.37 11.49
C GLY A 140 -5.64 17.26 9.98
N GLY A 141 -4.65 17.71 9.22
CA GLY A 141 -4.63 17.61 7.77
C GLY A 141 -3.95 16.35 7.24
N LEU A 142 -3.74 15.32 8.07
CA LEU A 142 -3.09 14.07 7.70
C LEU A 142 -4.03 12.88 7.87
N GLU A 143 -3.89 11.94 6.98
CA GLU A 143 -4.36 10.56 7.14
C GLU A 143 -3.13 9.70 7.44
N VAL A 144 -3.13 9.02 8.58
CA VAL A 144 -2.00 8.25 9.06
C VAL A 144 -2.36 6.77 9.09
N PHE A 145 -1.50 5.97 8.50
CA PHE A 145 -1.56 4.51 8.51
C PHE A 145 -0.42 3.99 9.38
N ALA A 146 -0.72 3.10 10.29
CA ALA A 146 0.26 2.46 11.16
C ALA A 146 0.06 0.95 11.13
N SER A 147 1.16 0.21 11.12
CA SER A 147 1.17 -1.24 11.29
C SER A 147 2.12 -1.63 12.43
N ALA A 148 1.82 -2.74 13.13
CA ALA A 148 2.60 -3.24 14.25
C ALA A 148 2.94 -4.72 14.09
N GLU A 149 4.03 -5.15 14.72
CA GLU A 149 4.40 -6.56 14.79
C GLU A 149 3.37 -7.40 15.57
N PRO A 150 3.15 -8.68 15.21
CA PRO A 150 2.17 -9.53 15.88
C PRO A 150 2.58 -9.92 17.31
N ASP A 151 3.89 -9.99 17.56
CA ASP A 151 4.44 -10.43 18.84
C ASP A 151 4.70 -9.23 19.78
N PRO A 152 4.52 -9.38 21.10
CA PRO A 152 4.90 -8.35 22.06
C PRO A 152 6.37 -7.95 21.92
N PRO A 153 6.70 -6.65 22.03
CA PRO A 153 5.87 -5.54 22.51
C PRO A 153 5.02 -4.84 21.44
N HIS A 154 4.76 -5.45 20.28
CA HIS A 154 3.93 -4.92 19.20
C HIS A 154 4.43 -3.58 18.66
N ARG A 155 5.71 -3.50 18.37
CA ARG A 155 6.35 -2.29 17.82
C ARG A 155 5.82 -1.94 16.45
N LEU A 156 5.87 -0.67 16.09
CA LEU A 156 5.51 -0.21 14.75
C LEU A 156 6.48 -0.76 13.70
N THR A 157 5.92 -1.48 12.74
CA THR A 157 6.60 -1.98 11.55
C THR A 157 6.38 -1.10 10.33
N GLY A 158 5.40 -0.17 10.40
CA GLY A 158 5.09 0.78 9.36
C GLY A 158 4.40 2.02 9.93
N LEU A 159 4.75 3.19 9.41
CA LEU A 159 4.11 4.46 9.69
C LEU A 159 4.14 5.31 8.43
N GLN A 160 2.97 5.61 7.87
CA GLN A 160 2.81 6.44 6.69
C GLN A 160 1.82 7.56 6.98
N ALA A 161 2.17 8.79 6.62
CA ALA A 161 1.29 9.92 6.71
C ALA A 161 1.07 10.51 5.31
N LEU A 162 -0.19 10.66 4.93
CA LEU A 162 -0.61 11.24 3.66
C LEU A 162 -1.49 12.47 3.93
N PRO A 163 -1.58 13.45 3.02
CA PRO A 163 -2.55 14.52 3.13
C PRO A 163 -3.96 13.96 3.26
N ALA A 164 -4.73 14.41 4.27
CA ALA A 164 -6.10 13.97 4.45
C ALA A 164 -6.99 14.46 3.30
N PRO A 165 -7.98 13.65 2.87
CA PRO A 165 -8.97 14.09 1.91
C PRO A 165 -9.62 15.41 2.33
N GLY A 166 -9.81 16.32 1.39
CA GLY A 166 -10.39 17.65 1.63
C GLY A 166 -9.37 18.77 1.93
N ARG A 167 -8.16 18.45 2.44
CA ARG A 167 -7.13 19.48 2.66
C ARG A 167 -6.64 20.09 1.35
N ALA A 168 -6.54 19.25 0.31
CA ALA A 168 -6.12 19.69 -1.01
C ALA A 168 -7.26 20.39 -1.80
N ALA A 169 -8.53 20.19 -1.40
CA ALA A 169 -9.66 20.93 -1.98
C ALA A 169 -9.57 22.44 -1.72
N ASP A 170 -8.86 22.86 -0.66
CA ASP A 170 -8.53 24.27 -0.42
C ASP A 170 -7.36 24.77 -1.28
N ALA A 171 -6.60 23.87 -1.92
CA ALA A 171 -5.61 24.24 -2.91
C ALA A 171 -6.34 24.85 -4.11
N ARG A 172 -6.20 26.15 -4.28
CA ARG A 172 -6.74 26.89 -5.42
C ARG A 172 -5.97 26.51 -6.70
N VAL A 173 -6.13 25.27 -7.12
CA VAL A 173 -5.92 24.95 -8.53
C VAL A 173 -7.08 25.59 -9.26
N ALA A 174 -6.81 26.34 -10.31
CA ALA A 174 -7.84 26.72 -11.28
C ALA A 174 -8.69 25.49 -11.55
N ALA A 175 -10.02 25.65 -11.60
CA ALA A 175 -10.95 24.51 -11.76
C ALA A 175 -10.36 23.51 -12.78
N PRO A 176 -10.26 22.22 -12.42
CA PRO A 176 -9.62 21.25 -13.30
C PRO A 176 -10.31 21.29 -14.66
N PRO A 177 -9.57 21.10 -15.74
CA PRO A 177 -10.18 20.98 -17.06
C PRO A 177 -11.20 19.83 -17.02
N PRO A 178 -12.28 19.90 -17.81
CA PRO A 178 -13.26 18.83 -17.87
C PRO A 178 -12.58 17.51 -18.22
N ALA A 179 -13.05 16.43 -17.60
CA ALA A 179 -12.53 15.08 -17.87
C ALA A 179 -12.66 14.76 -19.37
N ARG A 180 -11.59 14.21 -19.93
CA ARG A 180 -11.59 13.63 -21.29
C ARG A 180 -11.88 12.15 -21.17
N ALA A 181 -12.94 11.70 -21.84
CA ALA A 181 -13.35 10.31 -21.88
C ALA A 181 -13.13 9.76 -23.28
N ASP A 182 -12.63 8.53 -23.37
CA ASP A 182 -12.45 7.78 -24.59
C ASP A 182 -12.97 6.36 -24.40
N GLY A 183 -13.68 5.83 -25.40
CA GLY A 183 -14.31 4.53 -25.33
C GLY A 183 -15.66 4.51 -24.56
N ASP A 184 -16.18 3.31 -24.34
CA ASP A 184 -17.46 3.06 -23.65
C ASP A 184 -17.22 3.00 -22.11
N ILE A 185 -17.37 4.14 -21.44
CA ILE A 185 -17.10 4.27 -20.02
C ILE A 185 -18.14 3.49 -19.21
N PRO A 186 -17.74 2.54 -18.36
CA PRO A 186 -18.67 1.86 -17.47
C PRO A 186 -19.40 2.82 -16.52
N ALA A 187 -20.67 2.54 -16.26
CA ALA A 187 -21.52 3.38 -15.45
C ALA A 187 -20.91 3.68 -14.07
N GLY A 188 -20.99 4.94 -13.65
CA GLY A 188 -20.53 5.41 -12.35
C GLY A 188 -19.04 5.79 -12.30
N LEU A 189 -18.19 5.39 -13.25
CA LEU A 189 -16.76 5.68 -13.18
C LEU A 189 -16.42 7.16 -13.40
N THR A 190 -17.20 7.87 -14.21
CA THR A 190 -17.06 9.34 -14.35
C THR A 190 -17.32 10.04 -13.01
N ALA A 191 -18.42 9.67 -12.34
CA ALA A 191 -18.73 10.25 -11.02
C ALA A 191 -17.67 9.89 -9.95
N ILE A 192 -17.07 8.70 -10.04
CA ILE A 192 -15.94 8.31 -9.17
C ILE A 192 -14.72 9.18 -9.44
N ALA A 193 -14.39 9.44 -10.72
CA ALA A 193 -13.28 10.32 -11.10
C ALA A 193 -13.50 11.75 -10.58
N ASP A 194 -14.68 12.34 -10.84
CA ASP A 194 -15.03 13.69 -10.39
C ASP A 194 -14.99 13.80 -8.86
N GLY A 195 -15.57 12.81 -8.15
CA GLY A 195 -15.57 12.78 -6.69
C GLY A 195 -14.17 12.61 -6.11
N ALA A 196 -13.34 11.72 -6.68
CA ALA A 196 -11.96 11.54 -6.25
C ALA A 196 -11.13 12.80 -6.46
N PHE A 197 -11.29 13.46 -7.59
CA PHE A 197 -10.60 14.70 -7.91
C PHE A 197 -10.94 15.81 -6.89
N ALA A 198 -12.24 15.99 -6.60
CA ALA A 198 -12.71 17.00 -5.66
C ALA A 198 -12.26 16.73 -4.21
N GLU A 199 -12.25 15.46 -3.80
CA GLU A 199 -11.99 15.08 -2.40
C GLU A 199 -10.49 14.93 -2.08
N LEU A 200 -9.69 14.44 -3.05
CA LEU A 200 -8.29 14.09 -2.80
C LEU A 200 -7.31 15.19 -3.24
N GLY A 201 -7.78 16.22 -3.94
CA GLY A 201 -6.92 17.29 -4.44
C GLY A 201 -5.82 16.74 -5.34
N LEU A 202 -6.20 16.18 -6.47
CA LEU A 202 -5.28 15.58 -7.41
C LEU A 202 -4.83 16.60 -8.45
N ALA A 203 -3.57 16.56 -8.88
CA ALA A 203 -3.12 17.32 -10.04
C ALA A 203 -3.56 16.61 -11.34
N ALA A 204 -3.46 15.31 -11.39
CA ALA A 204 -3.94 14.47 -12.49
C ALA A 204 -4.50 13.12 -11.99
N LEU A 205 -5.53 12.63 -12.68
CA LEU A 205 -6.13 11.30 -12.47
C LEU A 205 -6.39 10.65 -13.82
N VAL A 206 -6.01 9.38 -13.95
CA VAL A 206 -6.49 8.49 -15.01
C VAL A 206 -7.21 7.31 -14.39
N LEU A 207 -8.42 7.05 -14.85
CA LEU A 207 -9.08 5.76 -14.72
C LEU A 207 -9.16 5.14 -16.09
N ALA A 208 -8.67 3.90 -16.25
CA ALA A 208 -8.70 3.22 -17.52
C ALA A 208 -9.03 1.74 -17.32
N GLY A 209 -9.38 1.06 -18.39
CA GLY A 209 -9.63 -0.37 -18.30
C GLY A 209 -10.10 -1.00 -19.59
N GLU A 210 -10.25 -2.31 -19.51
CA GLU A 210 -10.70 -3.14 -20.63
C GLU A 210 -11.53 -4.32 -20.08
N ALA A 211 -12.44 -4.79 -20.88
CA ALA A 211 -13.17 -6.02 -20.65
C ALA A 211 -13.08 -6.91 -21.89
N PRO A 212 -13.11 -8.25 -21.78
CA PRO A 212 -13.14 -9.12 -22.92
C PRO A 212 -14.28 -8.75 -23.88
N SER A 213 -13.97 -8.71 -25.19
CA SER A 213 -14.92 -8.36 -26.25
C SER A 213 -15.43 -6.91 -26.22
N ARG A 214 -14.80 -6.03 -25.47
CA ARG A 214 -15.06 -4.58 -25.52
C ARG A 214 -13.76 -3.82 -25.73
N PRO A 215 -13.78 -2.71 -26.48
CA PRO A 215 -12.60 -1.88 -26.62
C PRO A 215 -12.19 -1.28 -25.27
N PRO A 216 -10.93 -0.92 -25.09
CA PRO A 216 -10.46 -0.22 -23.91
C PRO A 216 -11.17 1.14 -23.78
N TRP A 217 -11.32 1.59 -22.55
CA TRP A 217 -11.87 2.89 -22.20
C TRP A 217 -10.92 3.64 -21.25
N MET A 218 -10.97 4.96 -21.28
CA MET A 218 -10.14 5.82 -20.43
C MET A 218 -10.88 7.08 -20.04
N ILE A 219 -10.61 7.56 -18.82
CA ILE A 219 -10.97 8.88 -18.31
C ILE A 219 -9.66 9.54 -17.87
N ALA A 220 -9.35 10.71 -18.43
CA ALA A 220 -8.21 11.52 -18.03
C ALA A 220 -8.70 12.88 -17.56
N GLN A 221 -8.33 13.29 -16.35
CA GLN A 221 -8.76 14.54 -15.73
C GLN A 221 -7.59 15.25 -15.07
N GLY A 222 -7.53 16.57 -15.22
CA GLY A 222 -6.53 17.42 -14.60
C GLY A 222 -5.40 17.84 -15.54
N TRP A 223 -4.21 18.03 -14.96
CA TRP A 223 -3.06 18.63 -15.60
C TRP A 223 -1.89 17.65 -15.68
N ALA A 224 -1.30 17.56 -16.85
CA ALA A 224 -0.03 16.86 -17.01
C ALA A 224 1.12 17.69 -16.41
N ASP A 225 1.03 19.00 -16.54
CA ASP A 225 1.95 19.97 -15.94
C ASP A 225 1.17 21.23 -15.56
N LEU A 226 1.13 21.55 -14.27
CA LEU A 226 0.42 22.72 -13.75
C LEU A 226 1.12 24.05 -14.11
N ASP A 227 2.46 24.07 -14.09
CA ASP A 227 3.24 25.29 -14.34
C ASP A 227 3.17 25.69 -15.81
N ARG A 228 3.08 24.71 -16.71
CA ARG A 228 2.93 24.92 -18.16
C ARG A 228 1.47 24.99 -18.61
N ALA A 229 0.52 24.80 -17.69
CA ALA A 229 -0.89 24.67 -18.00
C ALA A 229 -1.17 23.58 -19.07
N GLU A 230 -0.40 22.50 -19.04
CA GLU A 230 -0.55 21.39 -19.97
C GLU A 230 -1.67 20.46 -19.49
N ILE A 231 -2.74 20.39 -20.30
CA ILE A 231 -3.91 19.55 -19.95
C ILE A 231 -3.57 18.08 -20.16
N LEU A 232 -3.96 17.25 -19.19
CA LEU A 232 -3.78 15.80 -19.24
C LEU A 232 -4.48 15.18 -20.47
N SER A 233 -3.80 14.29 -21.15
CA SER A 233 -4.33 13.45 -22.23
C SER A 233 -4.04 11.97 -21.97
N THR A 234 -4.73 11.09 -22.68
CA THR A 234 -4.54 9.63 -22.61
C THR A 234 -3.18 9.15 -23.12
N GLY A 235 -2.44 10.01 -23.82
CA GLY A 235 -1.09 9.72 -24.30
C GLY A 235 0.05 10.05 -23.33
N HIS A 236 -0.25 10.76 -22.25
CA HIS A 236 0.79 11.08 -21.27
C HIS A 236 1.26 9.83 -20.52
N ARG A 237 2.57 9.82 -20.22
CA ARG A 237 3.23 8.75 -19.49
C ARG A 237 3.28 9.04 -18.01
N PHE A 238 2.92 8.05 -17.24
CA PHE A 238 2.99 8.05 -15.78
C PHE A 238 4.07 7.08 -15.30
N PRO A 239 4.69 7.32 -14.14
CA PRO A 239 5.44 6.25 -13.49
C PRO A 239 4.47 5.15 -13.08
N ALA A 240 4.72 3.92 -13.53
CA ALA A 240 3.92 2.76 -13.19
C ALA A 240 4.12 2.32 -11.73
N THR A 241 5.06 2.96 -11.02
CA THR A 241 5.40 2.68 -9.64
C THR A 241 5.56 1.17 -9.39
N GLY A 242 5.02 0.61 -8.30
CA GLY A 242 5.07 -0.82 -7.98
C GLY A 242 4.45 -1.74 -9.04
N SER A 243 3.58 -1.23 -9.94
CA SER A 243 3.07 -2.04 -11.06
C SER A 243 4.16 -2.45 -12.05
N THR A 244 5.35 -1.81 -12.01
CA THR A 244 6.56 -2.24 -12.73
C THR A 244 6.95 -3.67 -12.39
N ALA A 245 6.75 -4.11 -11.15
CA ALA A 245 7.09 -5.45 -10.70
C ALA A 245 6.43 -6.55 -11.54
N LEU A 246 5.26 -6.28 -12.14
CA LEU A 246 4.62 -7.21 -13.06
C LEU A 246 5.45 -7.43 -14.35
N VAL A 247 6.12 -6.38 -14.86
CA VAL A 247 7.03 -6.53 -16.01
C VAL A 247 8.22 -7.42 -15.61
N THR A 248 8.81 -7.19 -14.44
CA THR A 248 9.90 -8.01 -13.92
C THR A 248 9.49 -9.46 -13.76
N ALA A 249 8.35 -9.71 -13.11
CA ALA A 249 7.83 -11.06 -12.93
C ALA A 249 7.55 -11.76 -14.26
N THR A 250 6.92 -11.06 -15.20
CA THR A 250 6.64 -11.60 -16.55
C THR A 250 7.95 -11.94 -17.29
N ALA A 251 8.98 -11.09 -17.19
CA ALA A 251 10.29 -11.37 -17.80
C ALA A 251 10.94 -12.62 -17.21
N VAL A 252 10.92 -12.76 -15.86
CA VAL A 252 11.42 -13.97 -15.18
C VAL A 252 10.64 -15.21 -15.61
N LEU A 253 9.30 -15.13 -15.62
CA LEU A 253 8.44 -16.26 -16.02
C LEU A 253 8.65 -16.66 -17.49
N ARG A 254 8.96 -15.71 -18.37
CA ARG A 254 9.36 -16.03 -19.74
C ARG A 254 10.67 -16.80 -19.79
N LEU A 255 11.68 -16.38 -19.03
CA LEU A 255 12.94 -17.12 -18.94
C LEU A 255 12.74 -18.51 -18.35
N VAL A 256 11.74 -18.69 -17.46
CA VAL A 256 11.33 -20.02 -16.99
C VAL A 256 10.66 -20.82 -18.10
N ALA A 257 9.74 -20.22 -18.85
CA ALA A 257 9.08 -20.87 -20.00
C ALA A 257 10.06 -21.31 -21.09
N ASP A 258 11.10 -20.51 -21.31
CA ASP A 258 12.16 -20.78 -22.28
C ASP A 258 13.22 -21.79 -21.74
N GLY A 259 13.07 -22.30 -20.51
CA GLY A 259 13.98 -23.26 -19.90
C GLY A 259 15.34 -22.69 -19.47
N VAL A 260 15.48 -21.37 -19.47
CA VAL A 260 16.71 -20.67 -19.05
C VAL A 260 16.83 -20.60 -17.53
N LEU A 261 15.68 -20.50 -16.84
CA LEU A 261 15.55 -20.53 -15.40
C LEU A 261 14.60 -21.65 -14.96
N ALA A 262 14.68 -22.03 -13.69
CA ALA A 262 13.64 -22.83 -13.06
C ALA A 262 13.11 -22.10 -11.83
N LEU A 263 11.81 -22.21 -11.55
CA LEU A 263 11.19 -21.53 -10.39
C LEU A 263 11.85 -21.95 -9.07
N ASP A 264 12.19 -23.23 -8.94
CA ASP A 264 12.75 -23.79 -7.71
C ASP A 264 14.31 -23.81 -7.72
N ALA A 265 14.95 -23.20 -8.74
CA ALA A 265 16.38 -22.97 -8.74
C ALA A 265 16.75 -21.92 -7.69
N ARG A 266 17.94 -22.09 -7.08
CA ARG A 266 18.50 -21.09 -6.18
C ARG A 266 18.84 -19.82 -6.95
N ALA A 267 18.39 -18.68 -6.49
CA ALA A 267 18.64 -17.40 -7.18
C ALA A 267 20.15 -17.12 -7.31
N ASN A 268 20.93 -17.45 -6.27
CA ASN A 268 22.38 -17.26 -6.26
C ASN A 268 23.15 -18.11 -7.28
N ASP A 269 22.56 -19.17 -7.84
CA ASP A 269 23.20 -19.94 -8.92
C ASP A 269 23.22 -19.15 -10.24
N HIS A 270 22.36 -18.13 -10.37
CA HIS A 270 22.20 -17.29 -11.55
C HIS A 270 22.64 -15.83 -11.32
N LEU A 271 22.64 -15.33 -10.08
CA LEU A 271 23.12 -14.00 -9.72
C LEU A 271 24.65 -13.94 -9.80
N ARG A 272 25.19 -12.94 -10.52
CA ARG A 272 26.63 -12.72 -10.72
C ARG A 272 27.12 -11.41 -10.14
N THR A 273 26.28 -10.38 -10.22
CA THR A 273 26.60 -9.00 -9.82
C THR A 273 26.41 -8.77 -8.33
N VAL A 274 25.34 -9.34 -7.76
CA VAL A 274 25.02 -9.32 -6.33
C VAL A 274 24.74 -10.75 -5.87
N ARG A 275 24.77 -10.97 -4.55
CA ARG A 275 24.36 -12.25 -3.93
C ARG A 275 23.33 -11.98 -2.84
N LEU A 276 22.42 -12.93 -2.62
CA LEU A 276 21.58 -12.97 -1.44
C LEU A 276 22.37 -13.58 -0.28
N ALA A 277 22.20 -13.06 0.93
CA ALA A 277 22.88 -13.57 2.13
C ALA A 277 22.48 -15.02 2.46
N ASP A 278 21.26 -15.41 2.09
CA ASP A 278 20.77 -16.81 2.17
C ASP A 278 20.87 -17.48 0.78
N ASP A 279 21.81 -18.39 0.62
CA ASP A 279 22.06 -19.11 -0.63
C ASP A 279 20.95 -20.11 -1.01
N THR A 280 19.98 -20.35 -0.15
CA THR A 280 18.90 -21.33 -0.38
C THR A 280 17.63 -20.70 -0.95
N ILE A 281 17.57 -19.37 -1.06
CA ILE A 281 16.44 -18.65 -1.63
C ILE A 281 16.26 -19.00 -3.10
N THR A 282 15.01 -19.35 -3.46
CA THR A 282 14.62 -19.72 -4.82
C THR A 282 14.04 -18.55 -5.61
N VAL A 283 14.01 -18.68 -6.94
CA VAL A 283 13.35 -17.72 -7.83
C VAL A 283 11.85 -17.60 -7.50
N ARG A 284 11.20 -18.72 -7.16
CA ARG A 284 9.79 -18.77 -6.71
C ARG A 284 9.55 -17.89 -5.49
N GLU A 285 10.39 -18.00 -4.47
CA GLU A 285 10.25 -17.23 -3.23
C GLU A 285 10.44 -15.72 -3.46
N LEU A 286 11.34 -15.33 -4.36
CA LEU A 286 11.49 -13.93 -4.75
C LEU A 286 10.23 -13.41 -5.46
N LEU A 287 9.69 -14.15 -6.44
CA LEU A 287 8.49 -13.79 -7.18
C LEU A 287 7.26 -13.67 -6.29
N SER A 288 7.16 -14.50 -5.26
CA SER A 288 6.02 -14.57 -4.35
C SER A 288 6.19 -13.74 -3.08
N HIS A 289 7.26 -12.94 -2.97
CA HIS A 289 7.55 -12.15 -1.77
C HIS A 289 7.66 -12.96 -0.47
N THR A 290 8.11 -14.22 -0.56
CA THR A 290 8.27 -15.12 0.60
C THR A 290 9.73 -15.37 0.97
N ALA A 291 10.66 -14.70 0.30
CA ALA A 291 12.09 -14.89 0.47
C ALA A 291 12.69 -14.17 1.69
N GLY A 292 12.02 -13.20 2.28
CA GLY A 292 12.54 -12.42 3.41
C GLY A 292 13.73 -11.52 3.08
N VAL A 293 13.93 -11.14 1.82
CA VAL A 293 14.99 -10.20 1.39
C VAL A 293 14.65 -8.79 1.86
N ASN A 294 15.62 -8.10 2.45
CA ASN A 294 15.43 -6.72 2.91
C ASN A 294 15.30 -5.75 1.73
N SER A 295 14.45 -4.73 1.88
CA SER A 295 14.38 -3.60 0.95
C SER A 295 15.49 -2.57 1.24
N PRO A 296 15.99 -1.84 0.23
CA PRO A 296 16.77 -0.63 0.47
C PRO A 296 15.97 0.42 1.26
N ALA A 297 16.67 1.35 1.90
CA ALA A 297 16.01 2.44 2.60
C ALA A 297 15.16 3.28 1.63
N VAL A 298 13.99 3.73 2.08
CA VAL A 298 13.05 4.49 1.24
C VAL A 298 13.69 5.75 0.67
N ALA A 299 14.59 6.39 1.43
CA ALA A 299 15.32 7.59 1.01
C ALA A 299 16.20 7.34 -0.23
N ASP A 300 16.67 6.11 -0.42
CA ASP A 300 17.58 5.73 -1.49
C ASP A 300 16.85 5.19 -2.74
N MET A 301 15.52 5.12 -2.68
CA MET A 301 14.73 4.53 -3.77
C MET A 301 14.46 5.48 -4.94
N MET A 302 14.75 6.78 -4.78
CA MET A 302 14.58 7.80 -5.81
C MET A 302 15.91 8.49 -6.10
N ALA A 303 16.22 8.71 -7.37
CA ALA A 303 17.46 9.34 -7.81
C ALA A 303 17.26 10.14 -9.10
N ASP A 304 18.22 11.00 -9.44
CA ASP A 304 18.29 11.69 -10.74
C ASP A 304 18.73 10.74 -11.88
N ARG A 305 19.40 9.66 -11.50
CA ARG A 305 19.88 8.59 -12.39
C ARG A 305 19.81 7.24 -11.69
N VAL A 306 19.60 6.18 -12.45
CA VAL A 306 19.69 4.80 -11.94
C VAL A 306 21.13 4.51 -11.49
N PRO A 307 21.35 4.23 -10.20
CA PRO A 307 22.67 3.84 -9.70
C PRO A 307 23.00 2.39 -10.10
N ASP A 308 24.26 2.02 -9.98
CA ASP A 308 24.64 0.61 -9.95
C ASP A 308 24.03 -0.08 -8.73
N LEU A 309 23.43 -1.25 -8.90
CA LEU A 309 22.74 -1.97 -7.83
C LEU A 309 23.67 -2.29 -6.65
N VAL A 310 24.95 -2.66 -6.94
CA VAL A 310 25.94 -2.91 -5.88
C VAL A 310 26.17 -1.67 -5.01
N THR A 311 26.16 -0.49 -5.62
CA THR A 311 26.29 0.78 -4.89
C THR A 311 25.11 1.03 -3.96
N LEU A 312 23.90 0.61 -4.38
CA LEU A 312 22.67 0.84 -3.62
C LEU A 312 22.46 -0.17 -2.50
N VAL A 313 22.73 -1.47 -2.75
CA VAL A 313 22.39 -2.55 -1.81
C VAL A 313 23.62 -3.31 -1.27
N GLY A 314 24.80 -2.96 -1.73
CA GLY A 314 26.04 -3.71 -1.46
C GLY A 314 26.15 -4.99 -2.30
N PRO A 315 27.30 -5.67 -2.24
CA PRO A 315 27.54 -6.90 -2.99
C PRO A 315 26.75 -8.10 -2.44
N VAL A 316 26.30 -8.03 -1.19
CA VAL A 316 25.49 -9.05 -0.52
C VAL A 316 24.23 -8.41 0.03
N MET A 317 23.07 -8.83 -0.49
CA MET A 317 21.77 -8.35 -0.07
C MET A 317 21.31 -9.08 1.19
N ALA A 318 21.01 -8.32 2.24
CA ALA A 318 20.59 -8.88 3.52
C ALA A 318 19.21 -9.57 3.43
N CYS A 319 19.07 -10.68 4.14
CA CYS A 319 17.86 -11.48 4.24
C CYS A 319 17.50 -11.62 5.74
N GLY A 320 16.71 -10.69 6.26
CA GLY A 320 16.35 -10.65 7.69
C GLY A 320 14.86 -10.94 7.94
N GLY A 321 14.05 -11.12 6.87
CA GLY A 321 12.64 -11.46 6.95
C GLY A 321 12.37 -12.94 7.19
N PRO A 322 11.20 -13.27 7.76
CA PRO A 322 10.77 -14.66 7.84
C PRO A 322 10.56 -15.22 6.43
N ARG A 323 11.07 -16.42 6.16
CA ARG A 323 10.82 -17.15 4.91
C ARG A 323 9.46 -17.85 4.96
N GLY A 324 8.83 -17.99 3.79
CA GLY A 324 7.52 -18.64 3.67
C GLY A 324 6.33 -17.74 4.06
N VAL A 325 6.57 -16.53 4.56
CA VAL A 325 5.54 -15.55 4.87
C VAL A 325 5.54 -14.48 3.79
N VAL A 326 4.34 -14.11 3.29
CA VAL A 326 4.20 -13.08 2.27
C VAL A 326 4.53 -11.71 2.86
N ARG A 327 5.64 -11.13 2.40
CA ARG A 327 6.04 -9.76 2.75
C ARG A 327 6.60 -9.06 1.51
N PRO A 328 5.88 -8.08 0.96
CA PRO A 328 6.35 -7.31 -0.18
C PRO A 328 7.77 -6.78 0.07
N SER A 329 8.67 -7.05 -0.87
CA SER A 329 10.08 -6.67 -0.78
C SER A 329 10.57 -6.07 -2.08
N ASN A 330 10.96 -4.81 -2.04
CA ASN A 330 11.61 -4.14 -3.16
C ASN A 330 13.01 -4.73 -3.41
N GLY A 331 13.70 -5.17 -2.36
CA GLY A 331 14.98 -5.86 -2.50
C GLY A 331 14.87 -7.18 -3.25
N GLY A 332 13.82 -7.96 -2.98
CA GLY A 332 13.57 -9.21 -3.71
C GLY A 332 13.38 -8.97 -5.21
N TYR A 333 12.63 -7.92 -5.59
CA TYR A 333 12.43 -7.57 -7.00
C TYR A 333 13.65 -6.88 -7.64
N ALA A 334 14.45 -6.16 -6.87
CA ALA A 334 15.75 -5.68 -7.33
C ALA A 334 16.68 -6.85 -7.67
N ALA A 335 16.70 -7.90 -6.83
CA ALA A 335 17.45 -9.13 -7.11
C ALA A 335 16.92 -9.86 -8.35
N LEU A 336 15.57 -9.95 -8.55
CA LEU A 336 14.99 -10.50 -9.77
C LEU A 336 15.38 -9.70 -11.02
N GLY A 337 15.38 -8.37 -10.93
CA GLY A 337 15.85 -7.52 -12.04
C GLY A 337 17.30 -7.74 -12.37
N GLN A 338 18.17 -7.89 -11.37
CA GLN A 338 19.58 -8.23 -11.58
C GLN A 338 19.75 -9.64 -12.15
N LEU A 339 18.94 -10.60 -11.68
CA LEU A 339 18.93 -11.96 -12.20
C LEU A 339 18.57 -11.97 -13.69
N VAL A 340 17.57 -11.21 -14.11
CA VAL A 340 17.22 -11.04 -15.54
C VAL A 340 18.42 -10.47 -16.31
N ALA A 341 19.08 -9.44 -15.79
CA ALA A 341 20.25 -8.86 -16.45
C ALA A 341 21.42 -9.85 -16.54
N ASP A 342 21.73 -10.56 -15.47
CA ASP A 342 22.86 -11.50 -15.41
C ASP A 342 22.65 -12.72 -16.34
N VAL A 343 21.42 -13.22 -16.43
CA VAL A 343 21.06 -14.38 -17.26
C VAL A 343 21.01 -14.04 -18.75
N THR A 344 20.50 -12.84 -19.07
CA THR A 344 20.41 -12.39 -20.49
C THR A 344 21.70 -11.75 -20.99
N GLY A 345 22.63 -11.38 -20.11
CA GLY A 345 23.83 -10.63 -20.43
C GLY A 345 23.56 -9.20 -20.93
N SER A 346 22.39 -8.65 -20.61
CA SER A 346 21.94 -7.32 -21.03
C SER A 346 21.46 -6.50 -19.84
N PRO A 347 21.60 -5.15 -19.86
CA PRO A 347 21.00 -4.33 -18.82
C PRO A 347 19.51 -4.64 -18.64
N TYR A 348 19.01 -4.60 -17.40
CA TYR A 348 17.61 -4.96 -17.09
C TYR A 348 16.59 -4.24 -18.00
N ALA A 349 16.74 -2.93 -18.20
CA ALA A 349 15.82 -2.15 -19.04
C ALA A 349 15.72 -2.70 -20.46
N THR A 350 16.86 -3.09 -21.06
CA THR A 350 16.93 -3.68 -22.41
C THR A 350 16.32 -5.08 -22.43
N ALA A 351 16.64 -5.91 -21.44
CA ALA A 351 16.10 -7.26 -21.35
C ALA A 351 14.58 -7.25 -21.11
N ALA A 352 14.09 -6.41 -20.20
CA ALA A 352 12.67 -6.25 -19.92
C ALA A 352 11.88 -5.72 -21.14
N ALA A 353 12.47 -4.79 -21.89
CA ALA A 353 11.87 -4.31 -23.14
C ALA A 353 11.72 -5.45 -24.15
N ALA A 354 12.77 -6.20 -24.43
CA ALA A 354 12.76 -7.31 -25.39
C ALA A 354 11.86 -8.48 -24.95
N LEU A 355 11.85 -8.81 -23.67
CA LEU A 355 11.07 -9.92 -23.13
C LEU A 355 9.58 -9.59 -22.94
N VAL A 356 9.22 -8.33 -22.69
CA VAL A 356 7.84 -7.98 -22.29
C VAL A 356 7.26 -6.83 -23.12
N LEU A 357 7.95 -5.65 -23.16
CA LEU A 357 7.33 -4.46 -23.74
C LEU A 357 7.10 -4.61 -25.26
N GLU A 358 8.12 -5.04 -25.99
CA GLU A 358 8.06 -5.21 -27.45
C GLU A 358 7.03 -6.28 -27.86
N PRO A 359 7.02 -7.50 -27.27
CA PRO A 359 6.03 -8.51 -27.60
C PRO A 359 4.58 -8.08 -27.31
N LEU A 360 4.36 -7.21 -26.31
CA LEU A 360 3.04 -6.67 -25.98
C LEU A 360 2.70 -5.38 -26.75
N GLY A 361 3.60 -4.90 -27.61
CA GLY A 361 3.39 -3.65 -28.35
C GLY A 361 3.32 -2.41 -27.46
N MET A 362 4.02 -2.39 -26.32
CA MET A 362 4.07 -1.28 -25.36
C MET A 362 5.05 -0.20 -25.82
N SER A 363 4.86 0.31 -27.02
CA SER A 363 5.81 1.23 -27.70
C SER A 363 5.91 2.62 -27.04
N GLY A 364 4.94 3.01 -26.22
CA GLY A 364 4.96 4.27 -25.47
C GLY A 364 5.68 4.16 -24.11
N SER A 365 6.10 2.96 -23.73
CA SER A 365 6.68 2.65 -22.42
C SER A 365 8.21 2.60 -22.45
N SER A 366 8.85 3.00 -21.36
CA SER A 366 10.32 2.98 -21.25
C SER A 366 10.78 2.90 -19.80
N PHE A 367 12.05 2.53 -19.64
CA PHE A 367 12.80 2.58 -18.42
C PHE A 367 13.87 3.67 -18.54
N PRO A 368 13.60 4.93 -18.12
CA PRO A 368 14.59 5.99 -18.21
C PRO A 368 15.79 5.70 -17.30
N ALA A 369 17.00 5.93 -17.81
CA ALA A 369 18.22 5.79 -17.03
C ALA A 369 18.54 7.03 -16.20
N ARG A 370 18.01 8.18 -16.59
CA ARG A 370 18.12 9.47 -15.90
C ARG A 370 16.79 10.20 -15.96
N ALA A 371 16.50 11.04 -14.98
CA ALA A 371 15.29 11.87 -14.99
C ALA A 371 15.21 12.75 -16.27
N ALA A 372 16.33 13.26 -16.74
CA ALA A 372 16.40 14.04 -17.98
C ALA A 372 16.00 13.26 -19.25
N ASP A 373 16.00 11.92 -19.21
CA ASP A 373 15.60 11.07 -20.34
C ASP A 373 14.06 10.91 -20.45
N LEU A 374 13.28 11.41 -19.49
CA LEU A 374 11.82 11.34 -19.51
C LEU A 374 11.20 12.02 -20.73
N GLY A 375 11.74 13.18 -21.11
CA GLY A 375 11.31 13.89 -22.30
C GLY A 375 9.84 14.36 -22.27
N PRO A 376 9.34 14.94 -23.35
CA PRO A 376 7.98 15.47 -23.43
C PRO A 376 6.92 14.36 -23.28
N GLY A 377 5.75 14.72 -22.71
CA GLY A 377 4.64 13.81 -22.49
C GLY A 377 4.77 12.95 -21.22
N ALA A 378 5.80 13.13 -20.40
CA ALA A 378 5.82 12.63 -19.04
C ALA A 378 5.04 13.59 -18.14
N VAL A 379 4.20 13.06 -17.23
CA VAL A 379 3.49 13.93 -16.27
C VAL A 379 4.45 14.46 -15.22
N THR A 380 4.23 15.69 -14.77
CA THR A 380 4.90 16.24 -13.60
C THR A 380 4.24 15.73 -12.34
N GLY A 381 5.04 15.17 -11.43
CA GLY A 381 4.57 14.73 -10.11
C GLY A 381 4.46 15.91 -9.15
N TYR A 382 3.45 15.88 -8.28
CA TYR A 382 3.21 16.94 -7.30
C TYR A 382 3.05 16.39 -5.88
N SER A 383 3.57 17.11 -4.92
CA SER A 383 3.23 16.99 -3.51
C SER A 383 2.24 18.09 -3.11
N VAL A 384 1.38 17.78 -2.14
CA VAL A 384 0.50 18.79 -1.55
C VAL A 384 1.21 19.39 -0.33
N THR A 385 1.44 20.71 -0.36
CA THR A 385 2.08 21.42 0.74
C THR A 385 1.14 21.54 1.95
N ARG A 386 1.67 21.97 3.09
CA ARG A 386 0.86 22.23 4.31
C ARG A 386 -0.24 23.27 4.10
N THR A 387 -0.06 24.19 3.14
CA THR A 387 -1.06 25.21 2.78
C THR A 387 -2.06 24.72 1.75
N GLY A 388 -1.98 23.46 1.33
CA GLY A 388 -2.82 22.88 0.30
C GLY A 388 -2.38 23.21 -1.14
N ALA A 389 -1.28 23.92 -1.34
CA ALA A 389 -0.75 24.22 -2.67
C ALA A 389 -0.02 23.01 -3.25
N PHE A 390 -0.06 22.86 -4.58
CA PHE A 390 0.79 21.89 -5.27
C PHE A 390 2.22 22.41 -5.37
N ALA A 391 3.18 21.57 -5.05
CA ALA A 391 4.59 21.81 -5.29
C ALA A 391 5.12 20.68 -6.20
N PRO A 392 5.76 20.99 -7.32
CA PRO A 392 6.34 19.96 -8.17
C PRO A 392 7.38 19.18 -7.36
N VAL A 393 7.33 17.88 -7.47
CA VAL A 393 8.37 17.01 -6.96
C VAL A 393 9.58 17.13 -7.86
N GLN A 394 10.77 17.22 -7.26
CA GLN A 394 12.01 17.23 -8.02
C GLN A 394 12.01 16.09 -9.05
N GLU A 395 12.50 16.38 -10.25
CA GLU A 395 12.63 15.38 -11.32
C GLU A 395 13.53 14.24 -10.86
N MET A 396 12.88 13.13 -10.47
CA MET A 396 13.53 11.90 -10.02
C MET A 396 12.88 10.70 -10.68
N ILE A 397 13.67 9.65 -10.83
CA ILE A 397 13.23 8.33 -11.28
C ILE A 397 13.49 7.30 -10.20
N SER A 398 12.89 6.12 -10.32
CA SER A 398 13.21 5.03 -9.39
C SER A 398 14.66 4.58 -9.54
N ALA A 399 15.39 4.54 -8.43
CA ALA A 399 16.73 3.96 -8.36
C ALA A 399 16.74 2.44 -8.60
N LEU A 400 15.56 1.81 -8.51
CA LEU A 400 15.33 0.38 -8.71
C LEU A 400 14.44 0.17 -9.94
N PRO A 401 14.99 0.11 -11.16
CA PRO A 401 14.22 0.01 -12.39
C PRO A 401 13.31 -1.22 -12.44
N ALA A 402 13.71 -2.33 -11.85
CA ALA A 402 12.92 -3.57 -11.80
C ALA A 402 11.72 -3.51 -10.83
N VAL A 403 11.69 -2.53 -9.94
CA VAL A 403 10.67 -2.36 -8.90
C VAL A 403 9.65 -1.31 -9.30
N ALA A 404 10.11 -0.13 -9.73
CA ALA A 404 9.25 1.03 -9.97
C ALA A 404 9.73 1.94 -11.13
N GLY A 405 10.61 1.45 -12.02
CA GLY A 405 11.27 2.27 -13.03
C GLY A 405 10.50 2.43 -14.33
N LEU A 406 9.40 1.71 -14.56
CA LEU A 406 8.62 1.82 -15.78
C LEU A 406 7.86 3.14 -15.86
N TRP A 407 7.97 3.84 -16.97
CA TRP A 407 7.10 4.95 -17.36
C TRP A 407 6.26 4.51 -18.56
N ALA A 408 4.94 4.64 -18.44
CA ALA A 408 4.02 4.11 -19.44
C ALA A 408 2.77 4.99 -19.61
N PRO A 409 2.21 5.09 -20.82
CA PRO A 409 0.86 5.60 -21.01
C PRO A 409 -0.17 4.56 -20.53
N PRO A 410 -1.40 4.98 -20.17
CA PRO A 410 -2.45 4.07 -19.70
C PRO A 410 -2.73 2.90 -20.66
N ALA A 411 -2.70 3.17 -21.97
CA ALA A 411 -2.93 2.15 -22.99
C ALA A 411 -1.92 0.98 -22.93
N ASP A 412 -0.66 1.27 -22.63
CA ASP A 412 0.37 0.24 -22.53
C ASP A 412 0.22 -0.56 -21.23
N LEU A 413 -0.20 0.08 -20.15
CA LEU A 413 -0.52 -0.64 -18.90
C LEU A 413 -1.74 -1.57 -19.07
N ILE A 414 -2.73 -1.19 -19.90
CA ILE A 414 -3.82 -2.09 -20.27
C ILE A 414 -3.24 -3.29 -21.06
N ARG A 415 -2.37 -3.06 -22.05
CA ARG A 415 -1.72 -4.14 -22.80
C ARG A 415 -0.93 -5.08 -21.91
N LEU A 416 -0.20 -4.54 -20.94
CA LEU A 416 0.49 -5.36 -19.94
C LEU A 416 -0.50 -6.22 -19.16
N ALA A 417 -1.55 -5.62 -18.61
CA ALA A 417 -2.51 -6.30 -17.74
C ALA A 417 -3.34 -7.36 -18.49
N THR A 418 -3.67 -7.15 -19.76
CA THR A 418 -4.44 -8.10 -20.58
C THR A 418 -3.56 -9.12 -21.26
N GLY A 419 -2.31 -8.74 -21.62
CA GLY A 419 -1.44 -9.52 -22.49
C GLY A 419 -0.37 -10.36 -21.79
N TRP A 420 0.01 -10.07 -20.53
CA TRP A 420 1.14 -10.75 -19.86
C TRP A 420 1.05 -12.28 -19.93
N SER A 421 -0.15 -12.84 -19.76
CA SER A 421 -0.34 -14.30 -19.78
C SER A 421 -0.21 -14.92 -21.17
N SER A 422 -0.35 -14.15 -22.25
CA SER A 422 -0.15 -14.64 -23.61
C SER A 422 1.33 -14.87 -23.94
N LEU A 423 2.23 -14.34 -23.13
CA LEU A 423 3.68 -14.53 -23.23
C LEU A 423 4.16 -15.84 -22.59
N LEU A 424 3.26 -16.57 -21.93
CA LEU A 424 3.58 -17.74 -21.11
C LEU A 424 2.75 -18.97 -21.55
N PRO A 425 3.24 -20.19 -21.30
CA PRO A 425 2.40 -21.38 -21.32
C PRO A 425 1.22 -21.23 -20.33
N ALA A 426 0.03 -21.69 -20.73
CA ALA A 426 -1.19 -21.52 -19.93
C ALA A 426 -1.04 -22.02 -18.48
N ALA A 427 -0.41 -23.20 -18.29
CA ALA A 427 -0.17 -23.75 -16.96
C ALA A 427 0.67 -22.83 -16.06
N LEU A 428 1.70 -22.17 -16.62
CA LEU A 428 2.55 -21.24 -15.88
C LEU A 428 1.81 -19.93 -15.57
N ALA A 429 0.98 -19.47 -16.51
CA ALA A 429 0.13 -18.28 -16.28
C ALA A 429 -0.92 -18.54 -15.18
N ASP A 430 -1.51 -19.74 -15.11
CA ASP A 430 -2.44 -20.13 -14.06
C ASP A 430 -1.71 -20.29 -12.71
N GLU A 431 -0.51 -20.88 -12.71
CA GLU A 431 0.34 -20.98 -11.52
C GLU A 431 0.70 -19.59 -10.99
N ALA A 432 0.96 -18.62 -11.86
CA ALA A 432 1.29 -17.24 -11.45
C ALA A 432 0.14 -16.57 -10.68
N LEU A 433 -1.11 -16.96 -10.91
CA LEU A 433 -2.28 -16.46 -10.18
C LEU A 433 -2.67 -17.35 -8.99
N THR A 434 -1.89 -18.39 -8.71
CA THR A 434 -2.14 -19.29 -7.57
C THR A 434 -1.29 -18.84 -6.37
N PRO A 435 -1.87 -18.72 -5.16
CA PRO A 435 -1.11 -18.40 -3.95
C PRO A 435 0.05 -19.38 -3.71
N GLN A 436 1.24 -18.85 -3.50
CA GLN A 436 2.47 -19.66 -3.32
C GLN A 436 2.79 -19.96 -1.85
N ALA A 437 2.10 -19.30 -0.90
CA ALA A 437 2.21 -19.58 0.53
C ALA A 437 0.82 -19.72 1.14
N ALA A 438 0.76 -20.39 2.28
CA ALA A 438 -0.47 -20.50 3.05
C ALA A 438 -0.94 -19.10 3.45
N PRO A 439 -2.21 -18.74 3.17
CA PRO A 439 -2.71 -17.42 3.53
C PRO A 439 -2.90 -17.31 5.04
N GLU A 440 -2.44 -16.20 5.61
CA GLU A 440 -2.87 -15.80 6.94
C GLU A 440 -4.27 -15.16 6.85
N PRO A 441 -5.11 -15.32 7.88
CA PRO A 441 -6.47 -14.76 7.87
C PRO A 441 -6.43 -13.23 7.72
N GLY A 442 -7.09 -12.71 6.68
CA GLY A 442 -7.17 -11.27 6.42
C GLY A 442 -6.00 -10.67 5.61
N GLU A 443 -4.92 -11.42 5.44
CA GLU A 443 -3.75 -10.95 4.70
C GLU A 443 -3.87 -11.19 3.19
N PRO A 444 -3.26 -10.34 2.36
CA PRO A 444 -3.17 -10.58 0.93
C PRO A 444 -2.34 -11.84 0.65
N ARG A 445 -2.65 -12.49 -0.45
CA ARG A 445 -1.94 -13.66 -0.95
C ARG A 445 -0.97 -13.25 -2.03
N ALA A 446 0.13 -13.95 -2.18
CA ALA A 446 1.05 -13.72 -3.28
C ALA A 446 1.09 -14.91 -4.23
N GLY A 447 0.88 -14.63 -5.51
CA GLY A 447 1.20 -15.52 -6.62
C GLY A 447 2.63 -15.28 -7.13
N LEU A 448 2.94 -15.70 -8.35
CA LEU A 448 4.23 -15.40 -8.99
C LEU A 448 4.13 -14.04 -9.71
N GLY A 449 4.48 -12.99 -9.00
CA GLY A 449 4.41 -11.63 -9.53
C GLY A 449 3.06 -10.93 -9.31
N TRP A 450 2.13 -11.52 -8.60
CA TRP A 450 0.83 -10.95 -8.32
C TRP A 450 0.52 -10.91 -6.82
N ILE A 451 -0.04 -9.81 -6.37
CA ILE A 451 -0.75 -9.77 -5.10
C ILE A 451 -2.21 -10.12 -5.38
N ILE A 452 -2.74 -11.07 -4.63
CA ILE A 452 -4.08 -11.61 -4.82
C ILE A 452 -4.93 -11.21 -3.62
N SER A 453 -6.12 -10.67 -3.88
CA SER A 453 -7.07 -10.28 -2.82
C SER A 453 -7.33 -11.45 -1.85
N PRO A 454 -7.71 -11.19 -0.60
CA PRO A 454 -8.03 -12.25 0.36
C PRO A 454 -9.13 -13.21 -0.12
N ARG A 455 -10.01 -12.74 -1.03
CA ARG A 455 -11.07 -13.56 -1.65
C ARG A 455 -10.61 -14.36 -2.85
N GLY A 456 -9.43 -14.06 -3.41
CA GLY A 456 -8.91 -14.73 -4.59
C GLY A 456 -9.56 -14.31 -5.89
N ASP A 457 -10.29 -13.20 -5.93
CA ASP A 457 -11.05 -12.73 -7.11
C ASP A 457 -10.34 -11.62 -7.89
N ILE A 458 -9.42 -10.88 -7.25
CA ILE A 458 -8.64 -9.81 -7.86
C ILE A 458 -7.15 -10.11 -7.73
N ALA A 459 -6.43 -10.02 -8.82
CA ALA A 459 -4.97 -9.94 -8.85
C ALA A 459 -4.57 -8.48 -9.09
N MET A 460 -3.59 -7.98 -8.35
CA MET A 460 -3.23 -6.58 -8.39
C MET A 460 -1.75 -6.33 -8.23
N HIS A 461 -1.31 -5.18 -8.74
CA HIS A 461 -0.11 -4.49 -8.32
C HIS A 461 -0.43 -3.02 -8.09
N ALA A 462 0.06 -2.47 -7.01
CA ALA A 462 -0.07 -1.06 -6.70
C ALA A 462 1.24 -0.54 -6.13
N GLY A 463 1.44 0.75 -6.24
CA GLY A 463 2.58 1.41 -5.64
C GLY A 463 2.40 2.91 -5.58
N ALA A 464 3.22 3.53 -4.75
CA ALA A 464 3.28 4.96 -4.55
C ALA A 464 4.74 5.40 -4.48
N GLN A 465 5.00 6.59 -4.99
CA GLN A 465 6.28 7.28 -4.89
C GLN A 465 6.01 8.78 -4.80
N PRO A 466 6.99 9.60 -4.41
CA PRO A 466 6.82 11.05 -4.46
C PRO A 466 6.23 11.50 -5.80
N GLY A 467 5.10 12.22 -5.75
CA GLY A 467 4.43 12.74 -6.93
C GLY A 467 3.68 11.74 -7.80
N ALA A 468 3.49 10.48 -7.38
CA ALA A 468 2.72 9.53 -8.18
C ALA A 468 2.18 8.36 -7.38
N CYS A 469 1.01 7.87 -7.80
CA CYS A 469 0.50 6.58 -7.41
C CYS A 469 -0.03 5.83 -8.64
N ALA A 470 0.11 4.53 -8.66
CA ALA A 470 -0.42 3.66 -9.71
C ALA A 470 -1.01 2.38 -9.11
N ALA A 471 -2.13 1.92 -9.66
CA ALA A 471 -2.68 0.60 -9.39
C ALA A 471 -3.14 -0.05 -10.69
N LEU A 472 -2.82 -1.32 -10.83
CA LEU A 472 -3.23 -2.20 -11.90
C LEU A 472 -3.98 -3.37 -11.28
N LEU A 473 -5.21 -3.60 -11.72
CA LEU A 473 -6.14 -4.58 -11.16
C LEU A 473 -6.67 -5.47 -12.28
N VAL A 474 -6.68 -6.76 -12.04
CA VAL A 474 -7.24 -7.77 -12.94
C VAL A 474 -8.24 -8.61 -12.17
N ARG A 475 -9.50 -8.62 -12.61
CA ARG A 475 -10.48 -9.55 -12.08
C ARG A 475 -10.25 -10.94 -12.69
N ILE A 476 -9.86 -11.88 -11.85
CA ILE A 476 -9.35 -13.19 -12.29
C ILE A 476 -10.38 -13.97 -13.13
N ARG A 477 -11.65 -13.99 -12.70
CA ARG A 477 -12.71 -14.80 -13.33
C ARG A 477 -13.02 -14.46 -14.78
N ASP A 478 -12.92 -13.20 -15.17
CA ASP A 478 -13.35 -12.70 -16.48
C ASP A 478 -12.32 -11.74 -17.11
N ARG A 479 -11.12 -11.66 -16.55
CA ARG A 479 -9.98 -10.92 -17.10
C ARG A 479 -10.27 -9.44 -17.38
N GLN A 480 -11.26 -8.85 -16.72
CA GLN A 480 -11.43 -7.40 -16.79
C GLN A 480 -10.29 -6.69 -16.09
N VAL A 481 -9.89 -5.56 -16.65
CA VAL A 481 -8.76 -4.76 -16.15
C VAL A 481 -9.24 -3.39 -15.72
N ARG A 482 -8.63 -2.86 -14.66
CA ARG A 482 -8.73 -1.46 -14.21
C ARG A 482 -7.34 -0.92 -13.91
N ILE A 483 -7.11 0.31 -14.34
CA ILE A 483 -5.88 1.06 -14.10
C ILE A 483 -6.27 2.36 -13.39
N ILE A 484 -5.54 2.70 -12.36
CA ILE A 484 -5.67 3.96 -11.62
C ILE A 484 -4.28 4.60 -11.61
N LEU A 485 -4.17 5.84 -12.12
CA LEU A 485 -2.91 6.59 -12.11
C LEU A 485 -3.18 8.00 -11.58
N THR A 486 -2.30 8.49 -10.72
CA THR A 486 -2.32 9.87 -10.24
C THR A 486 -0.92 10.48 -10.34
N SER A 487 -0.84 11.79 -10.55
CA SER A 487 0.42 12.55 -10.45
C SER A 487 0.56 13.27 -9.11
N THR A 488 -0.09 12.75 -8.09
CA THR A 488 -0.02 13.24 -6.71
C THR A 488 0.05 12.04 -5.79
N LEU A 489 0.93 12.09 -4.78
CA LEU A 489 0.94 11.08 -3.73
C LEU A 489 -0.35 11.20 -2.90
N THR A 490 -1.18 10.19 -2.95
CA THR A 490 -2.49 10.13 -2.28
C THR A 490 -2.81 8.72 -1.83
N SER A 491 -3.84 8.58 -0.98
CA SER A 491 -4.39 7.26 -0.64
C SER A 491 -5.13 6.67 -1.83
N LEU A 492 -4.47 5.76 -2.55
CA LEU A 492 -5.11 5.00 -3.64
C LEU A 492 -6.30 4.18 -3.16
N GLU A 493 -6.33 3.76 -1.90
CA GLU A 493 -7.39 2.92 -1.33
C GLU A 493 -8.77 3.53 -1.52
N LEU A 494 -8.89 4.87 -1.34
CA LEU A 494 -10.17 5.54 -1.52
C LEU A 494 -10.71 5.46 -2.95
N ILE A 495 -9.82 5.56 -3.94
CA ILE A 495 -10.19 5.41 -5.35
C ILE A 495 -10.42 3.94 -5.68
N HIS A 496 -9.50 3.09 -5.24
CA HIS A 496 -9.51 1.65 -5.42
C HIS A 496 -10.82 1.02 -4.92
N ASP A 497 -11.22 1.32 -3.68
CA ASP A 497 -12.46 0.81 -3.10
C ASP A 497 -13.70 1.23 -3.87
N ARG A 498 -13.74 2.47 -4.36
CA ARG A 498 -14.84 2.96 -5.19
C ARG A 498 -14.89 2.24 -6.54
N VAL A 499 -13.72 2.07 -7.17
CA VAL A 499 -13.58 1.34 -8.44
C VAL A 499 -13.94 -0.13 -8.26
N LEU A 500 -13.55 -0.78 -7.18
CA LEU A 500 -13.94 -2.17 -6.87
C LEU A 500 -15.44 -2.30 -6.62
N ARG A 501 -16.06 -1.38 -5.85
CA ARG A 501 -17.51 -1.38 -5.66
C ARG A 501 -18.28 -1.20 -6.97
N ALA A 502 -17.84 -0.29 -7.83
CA ALA A 502 -18.41 -0.11 -9.18
C ALA A 502 -18.22 -1.35 -10.07
N TRP A 503 -17.26 -2.20 -9.73
CA TRP A 503 -17.03 -3.48 -10.42
C TRP A 503 -17.94 -4.60 -9.94
N GLY A 504 -18.77 -4.34 -8.88
CA GLY A 504 -19.58 -5.34 -8.22
C GLY A 504 -18.75 -6.30 -7.34
N ALA A 505 -17.49 -5.98 -7.08
CA ALA A 505 -16.71 -6.62 -6.05
C ALA A 505 -17.13 -6.01 -4.70
N LYS A 506 -17.51 -6.84 -3.73
CA LYS A 506 -17.68 -6.38 -2.36
C LYS A 506 -16.27 -6.18 -1.78
N SER A 507 -15.94 -4.99 -1.33
CA SER A 507 -14.73 -4.69 -0.57
C SER A 507 -14.59 -5.56 0.67
#